data_e3e53bd5717539395fa5997bcfdd192a
#
_entry.id   e3e53bd5717539395fa5997bcfdd192a
#
_cell.length_a   1.000
_cell.length_b   1.000
_cell.length_c   1.000
_cell.angle_alpha   90.00
_cell.angle_beta   90.00
_cell.angle_gamma   90.00
#
_symmetry.space_group_name_H-M   'P 1'
#
loop_
_entity.id
_entity.type
_entity.pdbx_description
1 polymer ?
#
loop_
_entity_poly.entity_id
_entity_poly.type
_entity_poly.pdbx_seq_one_letter_code
_entity_poly.pdbx_strand_id
1 'polypeptide(L)'
;PASTPQKPAQTVKPAPKPNTTTPQVEKPSNWKKAGTYTCDKDITAGIYYVKPNDKNCRVILTKGDDKKVEFYPLSYGLFVEMRKGYVLKIENGQFISERELKPMTSSNGVYKLGTYRIGEDIPAGEYVIGEFGNTDFSILNSVDFLSGNNYAVTYRGLRVYVKLEAGDYIIFNKDTKVVKAKDRTGSYDEKDKSYSGGTYLIGSGKDDNIKPGKYVLVPTDDKNGYSTGAAHVKA
;
A
#
# COMPACT_ATOMS: atom_id res chain seq x y z
N PRO A 1 -82.15 18.57 10.56
CA PRO A 1 -81.35 18.34 9.35
C PRO A 1 -79.89 18.04 9.72
N ALA A 2 -79.49 16.81 9.42
CA ALA A 2 -78.15 16.30 9.71
C ALA A 2 -77.23 16.66 8.57
N SER A 3 -76.09 17.27 8.87
CA SER A 3 -75.02 17.55 7.90
C SER A 3 -74.12 16.32 7.71
N THR A 4 -73.96 15.90 6.48
CA THR A 4 -73.09 14.80 6.02
C THR A 4 -71.65 15.25 6.06
N PRO A 5 -70.67 14.43 6.58
CA PRO A 5 -69.29 14.79 6.57
C PRO A 5 -68.67 14.59 5.18
N GLN A 6 -68.01 15.62 4.69
CA GLN A 6 -67.23 15.59 3.43
C GLN A 6 -65.93 14.86 3.58
N LYS A 7 -65.67 13.90 2.68
CA LYS A 7 -64.46 13.11 2.58
C LYS A 7 -63.24 13.97 2.18
N PRO A 8 -62.05 13.88 2.82
CA PRO A 8 -60.89 14.67 2.41
C PRO A 8 -60.35 14.23 1.05
N ALA A 9 -59.99 15.23 0.23
CA ALA A 9 -59.42 15.04 -1.08
C ALA A 9 -58.02 14.40 -0.96
N GLN A 10 -57.77 13.32 -1.74
CA GLN A 10 -56.46 12.69 -1.87
C GLN A 10 -55.52 13.58 -2.66
N THR A 11 -54.40 13.97 -2.06
CA THR A 11 -53.29 14.67 -2.71
C THR A 11 -52.57 13.69 -3.63
N VAL A 12 -52.65 13.89 -4.91
CA VAL A 12 -51.94 13.11 -5.94
C VAL A 12 -50.45 13.48 -5.89
N LYS A 13 -49.60 12.51 -5.54
CA LYS A 13 -48.14 12.64 -5.56
C LYS A 13 -47.67 12.79 -7.00
N PRO A 14 -46.85 13.80 -7.35
CA PRO A 14 -46.29 13.93 -8.69
C PRO A 14 -45.44 12.73 -9.09
N ALA A 15 -45.63 12.25 -10.32
CA ALA A 15 -44.85 11.18 -10.91
C ALA A 15 -43.35 11.58 -11.01
N PRO A 16 -42.39 10.66 -10.78
CA PRO A 16 -40.97 10.95 -10.93
C PRO A 16 -40.66 11.27 -12.38
N LYS A 17 -39.94 12.39 -12.59
CA LYS A 17 -39.42 12.76 -13.91
C LYS A 17 -38.42 11.67 -14.39
N PRO A 18 -38.43 11.30 -15.67
CA PRO A 18 -37.46 10.39 -16.21
C PRO A 18 -36.05 11.00 -16.07
N ASN A 19 -35.16 10.28 -15.38
CA ASN A 19 -33.73 10.60 -15.33
C ASN A 19 -33.15 10.40 -16.73
N THR A 20 -32.98 11.48 -17.46
CA THR A 20 -32.20 11.48 -18.69
C THR A 20 -30.73 11.44 -18.29
N THR A 21 -30.18 10.23 -18.13
CA THR A 21 -28.75 10.04 -17.96
C THR A 21 -28.09 10.36 -19.31
N THR A 22 -27.56 11.58 -19.42
CA THR A 22 -26.68 11.95 -20.53
C THR A 22 -25.52 10.96 -20.51
N PRO A 23 -25.17 10.29 -21.65
CA PRO A 23 -24.02 9.41 -21.70
C PRO A 23 -22.77 10.24 -21.35
N GLN A 24 -22.15 9.94 -20.21
CA GLN A 24 -20.83 10.48 -19.88
C GLN A 24 -19.89 9.89 -20.92
N VAL A 25 -19.37 10.72 -21.81
CA VAL A 25 -18.29 10.36 -22.71
C VAL A 25 -17.10 10.06 -21.80
N GLU A 26 -16.81 8.78 -21.61
CA GLU A 26 -15.60 8.34 -20.87
C GLU A 26 -14.39 8.95 -21.54
N LYS A 27 -13.63 9.77 -20.80
CA LYS A 27 -12.37 10.32 -21.26
C LYS A 27 -11.47 9.13 -21.64
N PRO A 28 -10.84 9.13 -22.84
CA PRO A 28 -10.01 7.99 -23.26
C PRO A 28 -8.99 7.66 -22.15
N SER A 29 -8.88 6.39 -21.85
CA SER A 29 -7.92 5.90 -20.86
C SER A 29 -6.50 6.18 -21.36
N ASN A 30 -5.67 6.88 -20.57
CA ASN A 30 -4.27 7.15 -20.89
C ASN A 30 -3.36 5.91 -20.66
N TRP A 31 -3.95 4.79 -20.30
CA TRP A 31 -3.22 3.53 -20.12
C TRP A 31 -2.64 3.02 -21.43
N LYS A 32 -1.34 2.78 -21.47
CA LYS A 32 -0.62 2.17 -22.56
C LYS A 32 -0.65 0.64 -22.40
N LYS A 33 -0.79 -0.07 -23.51
CA LYS A 33 -0.87 -1.54 -23.56
C LYS A 33 0.52 -2.18 -23.41
N ALA A 34 0.52 -3.52 -23.26
CA ALA A 34 1.74 -4.33 -23.40
C ALA A 34 2.49 -4.02 -24.69
N GLY A 35 3.82 -4.06 -24.64
CA GLY A 35 4.68 -3.69 -25.76
C GLY A 35 6.10 -3.38 -25.32
N THR A 36 6.91 -2.91 -26.26
CA THR A 36 8.27 -2.44 -26.02
C THR A 36 8.34 -0.93 -26.27
N TYR A 37 8.89 -0.19 -25.33
CA TYR A 37 8.91 1.26 -25.33
C TYR A 37 10.31 1.77 -24.99
N THR A 38 10.86 2.62 -25.84
CA THR A 38 12.15 3.28 -25.62
C THR A 38 11.90 4.67 -25.04
N CYS A 39 12.57 4.98 -23.94
CA CYS A 39 12.51 6.32 -23.34
C CYS A 39 13.11 7.35 -24.30
N ASP A 40 12.47 8.51 -24.41
CA ASP A 40 12.72 9.63 -25.34
C ASP A 40 12.38 9.36 -26.81
N LYS A 41 11.86 8.15 -27.11
CA LYS A 41 11.34 7.85 -28.45
C LYS A 41 9.84 7.57 -28.40
N ASP A 42 9.42 6.63 -27.56
CA ASP A 42 8.05 6.15 -27.48
C ASP A 42 7.34 6.67 -26.21
N ILE A 43 8.10 6.94 -25.17
CA ILE A 43 7.64 7.50 -23.90
C ILE A 43 8.66 8.52 -23.36
N THR A 44 8.19 9.48 -22.56
CA THR A 44 9.05 10.48 -21.92
C THR A 44 9.77 9.93 -20.69
N ALA A 45 10.86 10.54 -20.28
CA ALA A 45 11.50 10.23 -19.01
C ALA A 45 10.54 10.52 -17.84
N GLY A 46 10.55 9.67 -16.83
CA GLY A 46 9.69 9.79 -15.66
C GLY A 46 9.37 8.44 -15.04
N ILE A 47 8.49 8.45 -14.06
CA ILE A 47 8.06 7.25 -13.35
C ILE A 47 6.74 6.78 -13.94
N TYR A 48 6.64 5.47 -14.10
CA TYR A 48 5.48 4.79 -14.64
C TYR A 48 5.00 3.70 -13.68
N TYR A 49 3.69 3.56 -13.58
CA TYR A 49 3.06 2.47 -12.85
C TYR A 49 2.63 1.39 -13.83
N VAL A 50 3.15 0.20 -13.66
CA VAL A 50 2.78 -1.00 -14.42
C VAL A 50 1.73 -1.77 -13.64
N LYS A 51 0.60 -2.03 -14.27
CA LYS A 51 -0.49 -2.84 -13.72
C LYS A 51 -0.54 -4.18 -14.47
N PRO A 52 -0.36 -5.31 -13.77
CA PRO A 52 -0.57 -6.63 -14.35
C PRO A 52 -2.02 -6.81 -14.83
N ASN A 53 -2.22 -7.50 -15.95
CA ASN A 53 -3.54 -7.99 -16.34
C ASN A 53 -3.85 -9.33 -15.68
N ASP A 54 -2.81 -10.13 -15.43
CA ASP A 54 -2.86 -11.41 -14.75
C ASP A 54 -1.52 -11.72 -14.04
N LYS A 55 -1.44 -12.89 -13.42
CA LYS A 55 -0.23 -13.36 -12.71
C LYS A 55 0.97 -13.67 -13.61
N ASN A 56 0.79 -13.69 -14.92
CA ASN A 56 1.87 -13.97 -15.88
C ASN A 56 2.45 -12.68 -16.50
N CYS A 57 2.19 -11.54 -15.89
CA CYS A 57 2.80 -10.29 -16.32
C CYS A 57 4.32 -10.38 -16.17
N ARG A 58 5.00 -9.89 -17.19
CA ARG A 58 6.46 -9.77 -17.24
C ARG A 58 6.84 -8.33 -17.53
N VAL A 59 7.75 -7.80 -16.75
CA VAL A 59 8.34 -6.47 -16.97
C VAL A 59 9.84 -6.63 -17.12
N ILE A 60 10.39 -6.12 -18.20
CA ILE A 60 11.82 -6.14 -18.48
C ILE A 60 12.27 -4.69 -18.69
N LEU A 61 13.26 -4.29 -17.92
CA LEU A 61 13.96 -3.03 -18.07
C LEU A 61 15.36 -3.30 -18.60
N THR A 62 15.79 -2.55 -19.63
CA THR A 62 17.14 -2.63 -20.15
C THR A 62 17.75 -1.26 -20.35
N LYS A 63 19.08 -1.17 -20.25
CA LYS A 63 19.88 0.01 -20.59
C LYS A 63 21.10 -0.44 -21.36
N GLY A 64 21.11 -0.19 -22.68
CA GLY A 64 22.11 -0.78 -23.58
C GLY A 64 22.07 -2.30 -23.50
N ASP A 65 23.20 -2.93 -23.82
CA ASP A 65 23.35 -4.40 -23.83
C ASP A 65 23.75 -4.96 -22.45
N ASP A 66 24.21 -4.11 -21.52
CA ASP A 66 24.91 -4.55 -20.30
C ASP A 66 24.01 -4.63 -19.07
N LYS A 67 22.89 -3.91 -19.03
CA LYS A 67 22.03 -3.87 -17.85
C LYS A 67 20.62 -4.32 -18.16
N LYS A 68 20.21 -5.38 -17.50
CA LYS A 68 18.85 -5.94 -17.55
C LYS A 68 18.33 -6.23 -16.17
N VAL A 69 17.09 -5.80 -15.89
CA VAL A 69 16.32 -6.21 -14.72
C VAL A 69 15.00 -6.79 -15.20
N GLU A 70 14.59 -7.89 -14.61
CA GLU A 70 13.37 -8.59 -14.98
C GLU A 70 12.52 -8.90 -13.76
N PHE A 71 11.23 -8.59 -13.84
CA PHE A 71 10.22 -8.94 -12.87
C PHE A 71 9.28 -9.97 -13.50
N TYR A 72 9.36 -11.23 -13.05
CA TYR A 72 8.50 -12.32 -13.52
C TYR A 72 8.46 -13.47 -12.50
N PRO A 73 7.29 -14.01 -12.18
CA PRO A 73 5.97 -13.47 -12.51
C PRO A 73 5.64 -12.24 -11.67
N LEU A 74 5.08 -11.21 -12.30
CA LEU A 74 4.62 -10.01 -11.61
C LEU A 74 3.10 -10.11 -11.40
N SER A 75 2.69 -10.22 -10.14
CA SER A 75 1.28 -10.38 -9.74
C SER A 75 0.67 -9.13 -9.10
N TYR A 76 1.45 -8.06 -8.95
CA TYR A 76 1.04 -6.80 -8.32
C TYR A 76 1.56 -5.59 -9.10
N GLY A 77 1.00 -4.43 -8.81
CA GLY A 77 1.42 -3.20 -9.45
C GLY A 77 2.84 -2.78 -9.06
N LEU A 78 3.62 -2.33 -10.02
CA LEU A 78 5.02 -1.95 -9.87
C LEU A 78 5.27 -0.56 -10.42
N PHE A 79 5.96 0.30 -9.67
CA PHE A 79 6.52 1.53 -10.19
C PHE A 79 7.90 1.28 -10.77
N VAL A 80 8.19 1.92 -11.92
CA VAL A 80 9.49 1.87 -12.59
C VAL A 80 9.88 3.26 -13.07
N GLU A 81 11.11 3.66 -12.85
CA GLU A 81 11.65 4.91 -13.40
C GLU A 81 12.28 4.66 -14.76
N MET A 82 11.90 5.48 -15.73
CA MET A 82 12.41 5.47 -17.08
C MET A 82 13.26 6.72 -17.34
N ARG A 83 14.49 6.51 -17.78
CA ARG A 83 15.43 7.57 -18.15
C ARG A 83 15.85 7.41 -19.61
N LYS A 84 16.42 8.46 -20.19
CA LYS A 84 16.94 8.44 -21.55
C LYS A 84 17.79 7.20 -21.82
N GLY A 85 17.44 6.49 -22.90
CA GLY A 85 18.10 5.28 -23.35
C GLY A 85 17.67 4.00 -22.61
N TYR A 86 16.70 4.08 -21.66
CA TYR A 86 16.10 2.88 -21.08
C TYR A 86 15.02 2.33 -22.01
N VAL A 87 14.87 1.03 -22.00
CA VAL A 87 13.82 0.31 -22.71
C VAL A 87 12.96 -0.44 -21.69
N LEU A 88 11.66 -0.26 -21.79
CA LEU A 88 10.63 -0.94 -21.02
C LEU A 88 9.89 -1.92 -21.92
N LYS A 89 9.95 -3.22 -21.61
CA LYS A 89 9.12 -4.24 -22.26
C LYS A 89 8.12 -4.79 -21.24
N ILE A 90 6.86 -4.81 -21.64
CA ILE A 90 5.76 -5.33 -20.82
C ILE A 90 5.03 -6.42 -21.61
N GLU A 91 4.85 -7.57 -20.99
CA GLU A 91 4.01 -8.67 -21.44
C GLU A 91 2.87 -8.89 -20.44
N ASN A 92 1.62 -9.04 -20.89
CA ASN A 92 0.42 -9.24 -20.06
C ASN A 92 0.19 -8.15 -19.00
N GLY A 93 0.40 -6.89 -19.37
CA GLY A 93 0.18 -5.75 -18.49
C GLY A 93 -0.18 -4.49 -19.25
N GLN A 94 -0.41 -3.45 -18.51
CA GLN A 94 -0.61 -2.09 -19.01
C GLN A 94 0.10 -1.12 -18.08
N PHE A 95 0.38 0.10 -18.54
CA PHE A 95 1.07 1.08 -17.74
C PHE A 95 0.59 2.50 -18.00
N ILE A 96 0.84 3.36 -17.05
CA ILE A 96 0.46 4.78 -17.08
C ILE A 96 1.55 5.61 -16.42
N SER A 97 1.69 6.86 -16.82
CA SER A 97 2.57 7.80 -16.10
C SER A 97 2.10 7.96 -14.65
N GLU A 98 3.03 7.98 -13.71
CA GLU A 98 2.73 8.21 -12.29
C GLU A 98 1.92 9.50 -12.08
N ARG A 99 2.20 10.55 -12.86
CA ARG A 99 1.49 11.84 -12.78
C ARG A 99 0.01 11.77 -13.12
N GLU A 100 -0.38 10.75 -13.88
CA GLU A 100 -1.77 10.52 -14.29
C GLU A 100 -2.47 9.47 -13.40
N LEU A 101 -1.69 8.79 -12.54
CA LEU A 101 -2.22 7.79 -11.62
C LEU A 101 -2.88 8.47 -10.43
N LYS A 102 -4.16 8.20 -10.22
CA LYS A 102 -4.86 8.65 -9.01
C LYS A 102 -4.25 7.99 -7.77
N PRO A 103 -4.25 8.68 -6.61
CA PRO A 103 -3.80 8.06 -5.37
C PRO A 103 -4.55 6.77 -5.07
N MET A 104 -3.79 5.75 -4.69
CA MET A 104 -4.31 4.46 -4.26
C MET A 104 -4.67 4.53 -2.78
N THR A 105 -5.86 4.05 -2.42
CA THR A 105 -6.37 4.14 -1.05
C THR A 105 -6.50 2.77 -0.42
N SER A 106 -6.35 2.74 0.90
CA SER A 106 -6.65 1.55 1.70
C SER A 106 -8.15 1.39 1.92
N SER A 107 -8.56 0.17 2.24
CA SER A 107 -9.88 -0.10 2.82
C SER A 107 -9.69 -0.37 4.32
N ASN A 108 -10.26 0.49 5.17
CA ASN A 108 -10.12 0.42 6.63
C ASN A 108 -8.65 0.30 7.11
N GLY A 109 -7.74 1.01 6.45
CA GLY A 109 -6.30 0.96 6.74
C GLY A 109 -5.60 -0.31 6.25
N VAL A 110 -6.27 -1.19 5.50
CA VAL A 110 -5.66 -2.36 4.86
C VAL A 110 -5.27 -2.02 3.43
N TYR A 111 -3.99 -2.04 3.15
CA TYR A 111 -3.44 -1.93 1.80
C TYR A 111 -3.28 -3.34 1.21
N LYS A 112 -3.65 -3.47 -0.04
CA LYS A 112 -3.53 -4.73 -0.78
C LYS A 112 -2.06 -5.02 -1.13
N LEU A 113 -1.76 -6.26 -1.49
CA LEU A 113 -0.50 -6.63 -2.16
C LEU A 113 -0.19 -5.64 -3.28
N GLY A 114 0.99 -5.00 -3.26
CA GLY A 114 1.36 -4.00 -4.27
C GLY A 114 2.40 -2.99 -3.81
N THR A 115 2.75 -2.11 -4.73
CA THR A 115 3.67 -0.99 -4.49
C THR A 115 2.89 0.31 -4.35
N TYR A 116 3.27 1.13 -3.36
CA TYR A 116 2.60 2.39 -3.01
C TYR A 116 3.63 3.50 -2.85
N ARG A 117 3.22 4.74 -3.19
CA ARG A 117 4.04 5.96 -3.03
C ARG A 117 3.82 6.55 -1.64
N ILE A 118 4.91 6.84 -0.96
CA ILE A 118 4.86 7.56 0.30
C ILE A 118 4.74 9.05 0.01
N GLY A 119 3.74 9.68 0.61
CA GLY A 119 3.36 11.08 0.34
C GLY A 119 2.10 11.20 -0.50
N GLU A 120 1.87 10.28 -1.43
CA GLU A 120 0.71 10.30 -2.34
C GLU A 120 -0.34 9.24 -1.95
N ASP A 121 0.04 7.97 -1.90
CA ASP A 121 -0.86 6.85 -1.60
C ASP A 121 -0.94 6.60 -0.09
N ILE A 122 0.19 6.71 0.60
CA ILE A 122 0.31 6.63 2.05
C ILE A 122 0.97 7.93 2.52
N PRO A 123 0.32 8.77 3.33
CA PRO A 123 0.95 9.98 3.84
C PRO A 123 2.27 9.68 4.56
N ALA A 124 3.25 10.57 4.43
CA ALA A 124 4.48 10.45 5.22
C ALA A 124 4.16 10.55 6.72
N GLY A 125 4.94 9.86 7.56
CA GLY A 125 4.74 9.86 9.00
C GLY A 125 5.17 8.57 9.68
N GLU A 126 4.77 8.42 10.92
CA GLU A 126 5.09 7.28 11.77
C GLU A 126 3.93 6.30 11.80
N TYR A 127 4.25 5.04 11.58
CA TYR A 127 3.26 3.96 11.43
C TYR A 127 3.66 2.71 12.18
N VAL A 128 2.66 1.92 12.51
CA VAL A 128 2.81 0.51 12.88
C VAL A 128 2.19 -0.31 11.77
N ILE A 129 3.00 -1.19 11.19
CA ILE A 129 2.63 -2.04 10.08
C ILE A 129 2.55 -3.49 10.55
N GLY A 130 1.50 -4.19 10.17
CA GLY A 130 1.32 -5.61 10.51
C GLY A 130 0.68 -5.84 11.88
N GLU A 131 -0.45 -5.24 12.17
CA GLU A 131 -1.16 -5.35 13.46
C GLU A 131 -1.54 -6.79 13.84
N PHE A 132 -1.82 -7.65 12.85
CA PHE A 132 -2.22 -9.03 13.07
C PHE A 132 -1.39 -9.98 12.17
N GLY A 133 -0.43 -10.68 12.79
CA GLY A 133 0.38 -11.69 12.11
C GLY A 133 1.68 -11.16 11.51
N ASN A 134 2.47 -12.07 10.93
CA ASN A 134 3.72 -11.74 10.28
C ASN A 134 3.49 -10.75 9.14
N THR A 135 4.23 -9.66 9.16
CA THR A 135 4.28 -8.72 8.04
C THR A 135 5.54 -8.96 7.22
N ASP A 136 5.43 -8.70 5.93
CA ASP A 136 6.55 -8.73 4.99
C ASP A 136 6.36 -7.58 4.02
N PHE A 137 7.21 -6.57 4.14
CA PHE A 137 7.20 -5.41 3.27
C PHE A 137 8.61 -4.86 3.08
N SER A 138 8.80 -4.10 2.00
CA SER A 138 10.07 -3.43 1.73
C SER A 138 9.83 -1.95 1.48
N ILE A 139 10.73 -1.11 1.96
CA ILE A 139 10.77 0.33 1.64
C ILE A 139 11.92 0.55 0.67
N LEU A 140 11.64 1.21 -0.46
CA LEU A 140 12.60 1.55 -1.48
C LEU A 140 12.76 3.06 -1.54
N ASN A 141 13.99 3.52 -1.60
CA ASN A 141 14.31 4.95 -1.81
C ASN A 141 14.17 5.39 -3.28
N SER A 142 14.08 4.44 -4.21
CA SER A 142 14.00 4.71 -5.65
C SER A 142 13.42 3.51 -6.39
N VAL A 143 12.79 3.77 -7.52
CA VAL A 143 12.29 2.77 -8.47
C VAL A 143 13.08 2.77 -9.79
N ASP A 144 14.28 3.37 -9.79
CA ASP A 144 15.28 3.24 -10.85
C ASP A 144 16.11 1.99 -10.66
N PHE A 145 15.57 0.86 -11.07
CA PHE A 145 16.20 -0.44 -10.90
C PHE A 145 17.48 -0.65 -11.75
N LEU A 146 17.74 0.23 -12.71
CA LEU A 146 18.91 0.13 -13.59
C LEU A 146 20.08 1.02 -13.16
N SER A 147 19.87 1.98 -12.26
CA SER A 147 20.94 2.88 -11.79
C SER A 147 21.94 2.18 -10.90
N GLY A 148 21.50 1.16 -10.16
CA GLY A 148 22.28 0.54 -9.08
C GLY A 148 22.30 1.35 -7.77
N ASN A 149 21.59 2.48 -7.73
CA ASN A 149 21.50 3.36 -6.55
C ASN A 149 20.22 3.15 -5.73
N ASN A 150 19.38 2.21 -6.13
CA ASN A 150 18.22 1.83 -5.36
C ASN A 150 18.63 0.85 -4.25
N TYR A 151 18.19 1.12 -3.04
CA TYR A 151 18.27 0.16 -1.96
C TYR A 151 16.87 -0.11 -1.41
N ALA A 152 16.70 -1.31 -0.90
CA ALA A 152 15.47 -1.71 -0.24
C ALA A 152 15.78 -2.18 1.17
N VAL A 153 15.03 -1.68 2.14
CA VAL A 153 15.04 -2.22 3.50
C VAL A 153 13.82 -3.11 3.65
N THR A 154 14.06 -4.41 3.85
CA THR A 154 12.97 -5.39 4.03
C THR A 154 12.71 -5.62 5.50
N TYR A 155 11.46 -5.54 5.87
CA TYR A 155 10.98 -5.77 7.23
C TYR A 155 10.14 -7.05 7.27
N ARG A 156 10.46 -7.90 8.24
CA ARG A 156 9.70 -9.13 8.53
C ARG A 156 9.43 -9.21 10.01
N GLY A 157 8.24 -9.60 10.38
CA GLY A 157 7.90 -9.78 11.79
C GLY A 157 6.52 -9.28 12.16
N LEU A 158 6.31 -9.18 13.46
CA LEU A 158 5.07 -8.69 14.05
C LEU A 158 5.21 -7.20 14.38
N ARG A 159 4.22 -6.37 13.97
CA ARG A 159 4.08 -4.99 14.42
C ARG A 159 5.35 -4.15 14.26
N VAL A 160 5.73 -3.92 13.04
CA VAL A 160 6.91 -3.12 12.74
C VAL A 160 6.56 -1.64 12.85
N TYR A 161 7.19 -0.94 13.79
CA TYR A 161 7.17 0.53 13.81
C TYR A 161 8.13 1.05 12.74
N VAL A 162 7.66 2.00 11.95
CA VAL A 162 8.45 2.58 10.87
C VAL A 162 8.08 4.04 10.65
N LYS A 163 9.07 4.87 10.33
CA LYS A 163 8.88 6.21 9.80
C LYS A 163 8.93 6.13 8.27
N LEU A 164 7.85 6.52 7.62
CA LEU A 164 7.72 6.61 6.17
C LEU A 164 8.02 8.03 5.72
N GLU A 165 8.91 8.18 4.75
CA GLU A 165 9.35 9.47 4.23
C GLU A 165 8.75 9.72 2.84
N ALA A 166 8.33 10.97 2.57
CA ALA A 166 7.76 11.32 1.27
C ALA A 166 8.81 11.14 0.16
N GLY A 167 8.39 10.55 -0.95
CA GLY A 167 9.25 10.25 -2.09
C GLY A 167 9.77 8.81 -2.11
N ASP A 168 9.66 8.09 -0.99
CA ASP A 168 9.92 6.65 -0.95
C ASP A 168 8.75 5.85 -1.51
N TYR A 169 9.00 4.56 -1.73
CA TYR A 169 8.01 3.56 -2.13
C TYR A 169 7.97 2.44 -1.12
N ILE A 170 6.79 1.88 -0.90
CA ILE A 170 6.62 0.69 -0.07
C ILE A 170 5.99 -0.44 -0.88
N ILE A 171 6.55 -1.64 -0.76
CA ILE A 171 6.00 -2.86 -1.37
C ILE A 171 5.44 -3.72 -0.26
N PHE A 172 4.15 -3.99 -0.31
CA PHE A 172 3.52 -5.02 0.53
C PHE A 172 3.47 -6.34 -0.23
N ASN A 173 4.04 -7.38 0.35
CA ASN A 173 4.04 -8.74 -0.22
C ASN A 173 2.75 -9.51 0.06
N LYS A 174 1.83 -8.90 0.79
CA LYS A 174 0.46 -9.38 1.07
C LYS A 174 -0.41 -8.22 1.54
N ASP A 175 -1.71 -8.46 1.67
CA ASP A 175 -2.63 -7.51 2.30
C ASP A 175 -2.16 -7.16 3.70
N THR A 176 -1.94 -5.87 3.96
CA THR A 176 -1.25 -5.41 5.17
C THR A 176 -1.99 -4.26 5.83
N LYS A 177 -2.22 -4.38 7.13
CA LYS A 177 -2.77 -3.31 7.96
C LYS A 177 -1.68 -2.28 8.26
N VAL A 178 -2.00 -1.01 8.02
CA VAL A 178 -1.14 0.15 8.29
C VAL A 178 -1.91 1.10 9.19
N VAL A 179 -1.38 1.39 10.36
CA VAL A 179 -2.00 2.26 11.35
C VAL A 179 -1.02 3.36 11.72
N LYS A 180 -1.46 4.61 11.80
CA LYS A 180 -0.62 5.67 12.34
C LYS A 180 -0.21 5.34 13.76
N ALA A 181 1.05 5.52 14.11
CA ALA A 181 1.57 5.13 15.41
C ALA A 181 0.79 5.78 16.57
N LYS A 182 0.36 7.04 16.38
CA LYS A 182 -0.46 7.77 17.37
C LYS A 182 -1.88 7.24 17.57
N ASP A 183 -2.42 6.51 16.57
CA ASP A 183 -3.81 6.04 16.57
C ASP A 183 -3.90 4.56 16.98
N ARG A 184 -2.77 3.95 17.31
CA ARG A 184 -2.73 2.57 17.73
C ARG A 184 -3.14 2.40 19.18
N THR A 185 -4.05 1.46 19.41
CA THR A 185 -4.44 1.02 20.77
C THR A 185 -3.53 -0.12 21.21
N GLY A 186 -3.11 -0.05 22.47
CA GLY A 186 -2.04 -0.78 23.11
C GLY A 186 -1.88 -2.26 22.83
N SER A 187 -0.65 -2.66 22.99
CA SER A 187 -0.20 -4.06 23.00
C SER A 187 0.38 -4.46 24.36
N TYR A 188 0.18 -3.61 25.36
CA TYR A 188 0.55 -3.91 26.74
C TYR A 188 -0.55 -4.72 27.39
N ASP A 189 -0.19 -5.86 27.93
CA ASP A 189 -1.08 -6.69 28.73
C ASP A 189 -0.89 -6.31 30.20
N GLU A 190 -1.87 -5.62 30.76
CA GLU A 190 -1.86 -5.18 32.17
C GLU A 190 -1.83 -6.36 33.15
N LYS A 191 -2.46 -7.47 32.80
CA LYS A 191 -2.52 -8.65 33.65
C LYS A 191 -1.16 -9.33 33.78
N ASP A 192 -0.47 -9.47 32.65
CA ASP A 192 0.85 -10.11 32.61
C ASP A 192 2.00 -9.10 32.73
N LYS A 193 1.68 -7.80 32.78
CA LYS A 193 2.66 -6.69 32.77
C LYS A 193 3.70 -6.86 31.65
N SER A 194 3.23 -7.23 30.48
CA SER A 194 4.09 -7.60 29.35
C SER A 194 3.70 -6.89 28.07
N TYR A 195 4.68 -6.70 27.20
CA TYR A 195 4.47 -6.23 25.83
C TYR A 195 4.55 -7.42 24.88
N SER A 196 3.60 -7.53 23.95
CA SER A 196 3.67 -8.56 22.93
C SER A 196 4.81 -8.29 21.95
N GLY A 197 5.23 -9.32 21.17
CA GLY A 197 6.27 -9.17 20.14
C GLY A 197 5.98 -8.02 19.18
N GLY A 198 7.03 -7.31 18.75
CA GLY A 198 6.93 -6.17 17.83
C GLY A 198 8.06 -5.16 18.02
N THR A 199 8.02 -4.10 17.22
CA THR A 199 8.91 -2.95 17.33
C THR A 199 8.20 -1.81 18.06
N TYR A 200 8.85 -1.21 19.03
CA TYR A 200 8.30 -0.18 19.90
C TYR A 200 9.20 1.05 19.93
N LEU A 201 8.57 2.23 20.03
CA LEU A 201 9.27 3.46 20.34
C LEU A 201 9.43 3.58 21.86
N ILE A 202 10.63 3.88 22.33
CA ILE A 202 10.90 4.08 23.77
C ILE A 202 10.81 5.57 24.10
N GLY A 203 10.02 5.95 25.09
CA GLY A 203 10.09 7.26 25.72
C GLY A 203 8.90 8.20 25.55
N SER A 204 7.88 7.94 24.73
CA SER A 204 6.77 8.89 24.53
C SER A 204 5.64 8.79 25.55
N GLY A 205 5.57 7.74 26.35
CA GLY A 205 4.57 7.56 27.40
C GLY A 205 3.13 7.33 26.92
N LYS A 206 2.91 7.08 25.62
CA LYS A 206 1.62 6.66 25.05
C LYS A 206 1.55 5.13 24.98
N ASP A 207 0.34 4.60 24.91
CA ASP A 207 0.02 3.17 25.08
C ASP A 207 0.83 2.20 24.20
N ASP A 208 1.34 2.64 23.07
CA ASP A 208 2.12 1.82 22.13
C ASP A 208 3.63 1.91 22.32
N ASN A 209 4.09 2.67 23.30
CA ASN A 209 5.49 2.91 23.52
C ASN A 209 5.90 2.37 24.86
N ILE A 210 7.10 1.82 24.89
CA ILE A 210 7.72 1.36 26.12
C ILE A 210 8.27 2.58 26.86
N LYS A 211 7.92 2.75 28.13
CA LYS A 211 8.50 3.79 29.00
C LYS A 211 10.00 3.54 29.18
N PRO A 212 10.83 4.58 29.32
CA PRO A 212 12.22 4.38 29.68
C PRO A 212 12.35 3.55 30.94
N GLY A 213 13.23 2.54 30.95
CA GLY A 213 13.37 1.64 32.09
C GLY A 213 14.32 0.47 31.80
N LYS A 214 14.43 -0.41 32.76
CA LYS A 214 15.13 -1.70 32.60
C LYS A 214 14.09 -2.77 32.34
N TYR A 215 14.31 -3.57 31.32
CA TYR A 215 13.38 -4.60 30.87
C TYR A 215 14.07 -5.94 30.69
N VAL A 216 13.33 -7.01 30.89
CA VAL A 216 13.77 -8.38 30.60
C VAL A 216 13.07 -8.84 29.34
N LEU A 217 13.85 -9.29 28.37
CA LEU A 217 13.35 -9.96 27.18
C LEU A 217 13.16 -11.43 27.50
N VAL A 218 11.92 -11.90 27.46
CA VAL A 218 11.60 -13.31 27.70
C VAL A 218 11.22 -13.92 26.37
N PRO A 219 12.02 -14.89 25.85
CA PRO A 219 11.63 -15.64 24.65
C PRO A 219 10.31 -16.37 24.92
N THR A 220 9.43 -16.38 23.94
CA THR A 220 8.25 -17.24 23.96
C THR A 220 8.53 -18.45 23.10
N ASP A 221 8.62 -19.60 23.72
CA ASP A 221 8.62 -20.88 23.00
C ASP A 221 7.20 -21.12 22.48
N ASP A 222 7.07 -21.39 21.19
CA ASP A 222 5.84 -22.00 20.74
C ASP A 222 5.79 -23.44 21.27
N LYS A 223 4.57 -23.96 21.40
CA LYS A 223 4.36 -25.33 21.91
C LYS A 223 4.99 -26.44 21.05
N ASN A 224 5.63 -26.09 19.94
CA ASN A 224 6.27 -26.97 18.97
C ASN A 224 7.80 -26.91 19.02
N GLY A 225 8.38 -26.18 19.99
CA GLY A 225 9.83 -26.13 20.19
C GLY A 225 10.60 -25.29 19.15
N TYR A 226 9.92 -24.55 18.30
CA TYR A 226 10.56 -23.58 17.41
C TYR A 226 10.62 -22.23 18.12
N SER A 227 11.80 -21.75 18.40
CA SER A 227 12.03 -20.37 18.82
C SER A 227 11.62 -19.45 17.68
N THR A 228 10.45 -18.85 17.77
CA THR A 228 9.93 -17.93 16.73
C THR A 228 10.59 -16.56 16.79
N GLY A 229 11.58 -16.36 17.66
CA GLY A 229 12.20 -15.04 17.88
C GLY A 229 11.25 -14.01 18.52
N ALA A 230 10.04 -14.43 18.92
CA ALA A 230 9.15 -13.58 19.67
C ALA A 230 9.65 -13.46 21.12
N ALA A 231 9.76 -12.25 21.62
CA ALA A 231 10.11 -12.00 23.01
C ALA A 231 9.02 -11.14 23.67
N HIS A 232 8.67 -11.48 24.90
CA HIS A 232 7.90 -10.58 25.75
C HIS A 232 8.87 -9.70 26.53
N VAL A 233 8.54 -8.41 26.59
CA VAL A 233 9.28 -7.44 27.40
C VAL A 233 8.53 -7.30 28.70
N LYS A 234 9.16 -7.67 29.82
CA LYS A 234 8.61 -7.46 31.16
C LYS A 234 9.24 -6.23 31.79
N ALA A 235 8.40 -5.40 32.37
CA ALA A 235 8.81 -4.23 33.16
C ALA A 235 9.31 -4.64 34.55
#